data_6f90220afeef5d21ffa8f820b87c8fbd
#
_entry.id   6f90220afeef5d21ffa8f820b87c8fbd
#
_cell.length_a   1.000
_cell.length_b   1.000
_cell.length_c   1.000
_cell.angle_alpha   90.00
_cell.angle_beta   90.00
_cell.angle_gamma   90.00
#
_symmetry.space_group_name_H-M   'P 1'
#
loop_
_entity.id
_entity.type
_entity.pdbx_description
1 polymer ?
#
loop_
_entity_poly.entity_id
_entity_poly.type
_entity_poly.pdbx_seq_one_letter_code
_entity_poly.pdbx_strand_id
1 'polypeptide(L)'
;MNSLRYTFLTLVLIGLTLVLSSWDDEERRAIIGPLPPVPDYADSTQWFMVERNGEADLFYIISTETGDHMMGEDTCHLADTYDEALRTMMLKEMTAVDSFYSGKLNYFSPYYRQVSLNSWVKQEHAYARLPIAIEDVKHSWDYYLKHLNQGRPFILAGYSQGASAALAILKEMPDSTRSRLVAAYLIGFKVTQEDLDSFEILKPAQGATDTGVLINFCSLKSPEAAFYFTKGNEVCINPVNWRTDEEPATFVLYGRRQNDTLSVRCDTVSHHLIVDGYTRHRIMPLFGLPGNYHNMELKFYYPYIRQNMADRVAAFLAKKKEE
;
A
#
# COMPACT_ATOMS: atom_id res chain seq x y z
N MET A 1 39.28 13.75 -15.44
CA MET A 1 37.84 13.67 -15.68
C MET A 1 37.02 13.07 -14.51
N ASN A 2 37.64 12.46 -13.49
CA ASN A 2 36.90 11.83 -12.39
C ASN A 2 36.54 12.78 -11.22
N SER A 3 37.22 13.92 -11.06
CA SER A 3 36.97 14.84 -9.95
C SER A 3 35.67 15.67 -10.12
N LEU A 4 35.30 16.00 -11.36
CA LEU A 4 34.04 16.75 -11.62
C LEU A 4 32.77 15.92 -11.37
N ARG A 5 32.82 14.60 -11.52
CA ARG A 5 31.66 13.73 -11.25
C ARG A 5 31.37 13.60 -9.76
N TYR A 6 32.39 13.55 -8.90
CA TYR A 6 32.21 13.51 -7.45
C TYR A 6 31.68 14.83 -6.89
N THR A 7 32.10 15.95 -7.45
CA THR A 7 31.63 17.29 -7.04
C THR A 7 30.15 17.49 -7.40
N PHE A 8 29.69 16.94 -8.53
CA PHE A 8 28.27 17.03 -8.94
C PHE A 8 27.35 16.15 -8.09
N LEU A 9 27.76 14.92 -7.76
CA LEU A 9 27.01 14.03 -6.86
C LEU A 9 26.91 14.60 -5.44
N THR A 10 27.98 15.20 -4.94
CA THR A 10 27.99 15.82 -3.61
C THR A 10 27.08 17.05 -3.56
N LEU A 11 26.99 17.82 -4.64
CA LEU A 11 26.10 18.99 -4.74
C LEU A 11 24.62 18.59 -4.88
N VAL A 12 24.30 17.48 -5.53
CA VAL A 12 22.92 16.96 -5.64
C VAL A 12 22.46 16.37 -4.31
N LEU A 13 23.32 15.63 -3.59
CA LEU A 13 23.01 15.14 -2.23
C LEU A 13 22.85 16.29 -1.23
N ILE A 14 23.68 17.33 -1.31
CA ILE A 14 23.56 18.53 -0.48
C ILE A 14 22.30 19.32 -0.87
N GLY A 15 21.93 19.37 -2.14
CA GLY A 15 20.69 20.01 -2.61
C GLY A 15 19.42 19.31 -2.10
N LEU A 16 19.37 17.98 -2.09
CA LEU A 16 18.23 17.22 -1.55
C LEU A 16 18.14 17.33 -0.01
N THR A 17 19.28 17.30 0.70
CA THR A 17 19.31 17.54 2.15
C THR A 17 18.93 18.98 2.51
N LEU A 18 19.27 19.97 1.70
CA LEU A 18 18.91 21.36 1.93
C LEU A 18 17.43 21.66 1.66
N VAL A 19 16.77 20.96 0.73
CA VAL A 19 15.32 21.08 0.50
C VAL A 19 14.53 20.42 1.64
N LEU A 20 15.05 19.37 2.26
CA LEU A 20 14.44 18.74 3.44
C LEU A 20 14.81 19.46 4.76
N SER A 21 15.87 20.24 4.79
CA SER A 21 16.32 21.00 5.96
C SER A 21 15.85 22.46 6.00
N SER A 22 15.10 22.92 4.98
CA SER A 22 14.66 24.32 4.89
C SER A 22 13.27 24.58 5.53
N TRP A 23 12.64 23.58 6.09
CA TRP A 23 11.49 23.81 6.95
C TRP A 23 11.98 24.08 8.35
N ASP A 24 11.64 25.25 8.88
CA ASP A 24 11.84 25.54 10.28
C ASP A 24 11.17 24.45 11.10
N ASP A 25 11.82 23.90 12.11
CA ASP A 25 11.27 22.86 12.98
C ASP A 25 9.90 23.27 13.57
N GLU A 26 9.67 24.55 13.73
CA GLU A 26 8.40 25.11 14.20
C GLU A 26 7.30 25.00 13.15
N GLU A 27 7.60 25.29 11.89
CA GLU A 27 6.64 25.13 10.78
C GLU A 27 6.28 23.66 10.57
N ARG A 28 7.26 22.76 10.63
CA ARG A 28 7.02 21.32 10.55
C ARG A 28 6.16 20.81 11.70
N ARG A 29 6.41 21.25 12.93
CA ARG A 29 5.58 20.90 14.10
C ARG A 29 4.16 21.42 13.95
N ALA A 30 3.97 22.64 13.43
CA ALA A 30 2.67 23.21 13.17
C ALA A 30 1.89 22.40 12.11
N ILE A 31 2.56 21.90 11.07
CA ILE A 31 1.93 21.02 10.06
C ILE A 31 1.57 19.67 10.65
N ILE A 32 2.43 19.06 11.47
CA ILE A 32 2.17 17.73 12.06
C ILE A 32 1.00 17.79 13.04
N GLY A 33 0.93 18.82 13.88
CA GLY A 33 -0.08 18.96 14.92
C GLY A 33 0.17 18.05 16.15
N PRO A 34 -0.79 17.91 17.05
CA PRO A 34 -0.68 17.05 18.21
C PRO A 34 -0.57 15.58 17.82
N LEU A 35 0.20 14.82 18.63
CA LEU A 35 0.48 13.41 18.38
C LEU A 35 -0.33 12.53 19.33
N PRO A 36 -1.12 11.57 18.81
CA PRO A 36 -1.74 10.54 19.66
C PRO A 36 -0.68 9.62 20.28
N PRO A 37 -1.05 8.87 21.32
CA PRO A 37 -0.16 7.87 21.93
C PRO A 37 0.39 6.90 20.89
N VAL A 38 1.66 6.50 21.06
CA VAL A 38 2.29 5.49 20.21
C VAL A 38 1.65 4.12 20.48
N PRO A 39 1.27 3.35 19.45
CA PRO A 39 0.72 2.01 19.64
C PRO A 39 1.72 1.07 20.31
N ASP A 40 1.28 0.32 21.32
CA ASP A 40 2.05 -0.78 21.91
C ASP A 40 1.64 -2.10 21.23
N TYR A 41 2.45 -2.62 20.34
CA TYR A 41 2.14 -3.84 19.60
C TYR A 41 2.28 -5.13 20.42
N ALA A 42 2.77 -5.06 21.66
CA ALA A 42 2.65 -6.15 22.61
C ALA A 42 1.22 -6.30 23.17
N ASP A 43 0.43 -5.23 23.10
CA ASP A 43 -1.00 -5.27 23.38
C ASP A 43 -1.77 -5.86 22.17
N SER A 44 -2.37 -7.03 22.38
CA SER A 44 -3.18 -7.70 21.33
C SER A 44 -4.35 -6.86 20.81
N THR A 45 -4.80 -5.87 21.58
CA THR A 45 -5.85 -4.94 21.14
C THR A 45 -5.39 -4.01 20.02
N GLN A 46 -4.09 -3.83 19.82
CA GLN A 46 -3.56 -3.05 18.70
C GLN A 46 -3.53 -3.81 17.35
N TRP A 47 -4.21 -4.96 17.30
CA TRP A 47 -4.28 -5.81 16.13
C TRP A 47 -5.70 -6.24 15.80
N PHE A 48 -5.95 -6.47 14.52
CA PHE A 48 -6.98 -7.36 14.05
C PHE A 48 -6.32 -8.61 13.46
N MET A 49 -6.52 -9.75 14.10
CA MET A 49 -5.85 -11.00 13.74
C MET A 49 -6.87 -12.14 13.60
N VAL A 50 -6.66 -12.99 12.59
CA VAL A 50 -7.44 -14.21 12.40
C VAL A 50 -6.49 -15.36 12.06
N GLU A 51 -6.22 -16.23 13.02
CA GLU A 51 -5.40 -17.42 12.82
C GLU A 51 -6.26 -18.57 12.28
N ARG A 52 -5.81 -19.19 11.19
CA ARG A 52 -6.52 -20.28 10.47
C ARG A 52 -5.70 -21.55 10.39
N ASN A 53 -4.56 -21.61 11.10
CA ASN A 53 -3.55 -22.67 10.94
C ASN A 53 -3.09 -22.79 9.47
N GLY A 54 -3.04 -21.65 8.75
CA GLY A 54 -2.60 -21.57 7.37
C GLY A 54 -1.08 -21.78 7.24
N GLU A 55 -0.64 -22.32 6.11
CA GLU A 55 0.78 -22.53 5.80
C GLU A 55 1.52 -21.22 5.50
N ALA A 56 0.80 -20.13 5.25
CA ALA A 56 1.34 -18.79 5.00
C ALA A 56 0.47 -17.72 5.66
N ASP A 57 1.03 -16.53 5.81
CA ASP A 57 0.40 -15.38 6.44
C ASP A 57 0.08 -14.29 5.40
N LEU A 58 -0.97 -13.50 5.65
CA LEU A 58 -1.21 -12.21 5.04
C LEU A 58 -1.02 -11.12 6.10
N PHE A 59 0.07 -10.37 5.97
CA PHE A 59 0.27 -9.13 6.73
C PHE A 59 -0.29 -7.97 5.89
N TYR A 60 -1.38 -7.37 6.37
CA TYR A 60 -2.11 -6.36 5.62
C TYR A 60 -2.12 -5.01 6.34
N ILE A 61 -1.74 -3.97 5.59
CA ILE A 61 -1.73 -2.59 6.07
C ILE A 61 -2.87 -1.85 5.39
N ILE A 62 -3.84 -1.42 6.20
CA ILE A 62 -5.05 -0.75 5.72
C ILE A 62 -4.75 0.62 5.10
N SER A 63 -5.70 1.11 4.32
CA SER A 63 -5.70 2.46 3.76
C SER A 63 -6.05 3.53 4.80
N THR A 64 -6.27 4.76 4.34
CA THR A 64 -6.72 5.85 5.21
C THR A 64 -8.22 5.76 5.45
N GLU A 65 -8.62 5.40 6.66
CA GLU A 65 -10.01 5.21 7.05
C GLU A 65 -10.56 6.32 7.96
N THR A 66 -9.66 7.16 8.52
CA THR A 66 -10.02 8.18 9.49
C THR A 66 -9.83 9.59 8.95
N GLY A 67 -10.65 10.53 9.42
CA GLY A 67 -10.47 11.97 9.19
C GLY A 67 -9.74 12.64 10.34
N ASP A 68 -9.65 13.98 10.28
CA ASP A 68 -9.19 14.79 11.41
C ASP A 68 -10.14 14.63 12.59
N HIS A 69 -9.60 14.71 13.80
CA HIS A 69 -10.39 14.67 15.04
C HIS A 69 -9.82 15.65 16.06
N MET A 70 -10.58 15.92 17.11
CA MET A 70 -10.13 16.82 18.19
C MET A 70 -9.33 16.05 19.24
N MET A 71 -8.20 16.62 19.64
CA MET A 71 -7.37 16.16 20.76
C MET A 71 -7.20 17.33 21.74
N GLY A 72 -8.08 17.38 22.74
CA GLY A 72 -8.27 18.58 23.55
C GLY A 72 -8.89 19.71 22.73
N GLU A 73 -8.20 20.86 22.66
CA GLU A 73 -8.62 22.03 21.88
C GLU A 73 -8.00 22.05 20.45
N ASP A 74 -7.05 21.15 20.18
CA ASP A 74 -6.33 21.11 18.92
C ASP A 74 -6.88 20.06 17.95
N THR A 75 -6.69 20.33 16.66
CA THR A 75 -7.00 19.35 15.60
C THR A 75 -5.86 18.36 15.43
N CYS A 76 -6.14 17.09 15.65
CA CYS A 76 -5.21 15.99 15.39
C CYS A 76 -5.41 15.43 13.97
N HIS A 77 -4.31 15.18 13.27
CA HIS A 77 -4.29 14.73 11.88
C HIS A 77 -3.79 13.28 11.72
N LEU A 78 -3.63 12.58 12.83
CA LEU A 78 -3.20 11.19 12.91
C LEU A 78 -4.22 10.42 13.74
N ALA A 79 -4.56 9.20 13.36
CA ALA A 79 -5.53 8.40 14.10
C ALA A 79 -5.01 8.03 15.49
N ASP A 80 -5.86 8.18 16.52
CA ASP A 80 -5.60 7.59 17.83
C ASP A 80 -6.05 6.13 17.82
N THR A 81 -5.08 5.22 17.97
CA THR A 81 -5.34 3.76 17.95
C THR A 81 -5.96 3.25 19.25
N TYR A 82 -6.09 4.07 20.28
CA TYR A 82 -6.79 3.78 21.54
C TYR A 82 -8.21 4.35 21.56
N ASP A 83 -8.59 5.22 20.60
CA ASP A 83 -9.95 5.72 20.44
C ASP A 83 -10.83 4.66 19.75
N GLU A 84 -11.91 4.24 20.44
CA GLU A 84 -12.80 3.18 19.96
C GLU A 84 -13.56 3.58 18.67
N ALA A 85 -13.92 4.84 18.51
CA ALA A 85 -14.62 5.30 17.31
C ALA A 85 -13.72 5.26 16.08
N LEU A 86 -12.47 5.72 16.20
CA LEU A 86 -11.48 5.67 15.14
C LEU A 86 -11.10 4.21 14.80
N ARG A 87 -10.94 3.36 15.81
CA ARG A 87 -10.71 1.92 15.61
C ARG A 87 -11.86 1.24 14.87
N THR A 88 -13.09 1.59 15.19
CA THR A 88 -14.28 1.07 14.50
C THR A 88 -14.28 1.44 13.01
N MET A 89 -13.77 2.62 12.65
CA MET A 89 -13.61 3.02 11.25
C MET A 89 -12.57 2.16 10.54
N MET A 90 -11.39 1.99 11.13
CA MET A 90 -10.30 1.17 10.61
C MET A 90 -10.69 -0.32 10.50
N LEU A 91 -11.41 -0.85 11.48
CA LEU A 91 -11.85 -2.25 11.53
C LEU A 91 -12.71 -2.64 10.32
N LYS A 92 -13.42 -1.70 9.70
CA LYS A 92 -14.26 -1.98 8.51
C LYS A 92 -13.45 -2.47 7.32
N GLU A 93 -12.31 -1.86 7.03
CA GLU A 93 -11.43 -2.34 5.96
C GLU A 93 -10.74 -3.64 6.37
N MET A 94 -10.22 -3.74 7.59
CA MET A 94 -9.56 -4.95 8.08
C MET A 94 -10.46 -6.19 7.95
N THR A 95 -11.72 -6.09 8.41
CA THR A 95 -12.68 -7.20 8.32
C THR A 95 -13.12 -7.50 6.89
N ALA A 96 -13.27 -6.48 6.05
CA ALA A 96 -13.61 -6.65 4.64
C ALA A 96 -12.47 -7.36 3.90
N VAL A 97 -11.22 -6.94 4.11
CA VAL A 97 -10.06 -7.55 3.48
C VAL A 97 -9.87 -8.98 3.98
N ASP A 98 -10.00 -9.25 5.26
CA ASP A 98 -9.96 -10.62 5.77
C ASP A 98 -11.01 -11.51 5.10
N SER A 99 -12.25 -11.05 5.01
CA SER A 99 -13.35 -11.81 4.41
C SER A 99 -13.16 -12.08 2.92
N PHE A 100 -12.64 -11.09 2.17
CA PHE A 100 -12.55 -11.17 0.72
C PHE A 100 -11.24 -11.74 0.20
N TYR A 101 -10.12 -11.51 0.87
CA TYR A 101 -8.78 -11.83 0.33
C TYR A 101 -8.06 -12.95 1.04
N SER A 102 -8.21 -13.09 2.38
CA SER A 102 -7.33 -13.98 3.15
C SER A 102 -7.48 -15.46 2.79
N GLY A 103 -8.68 -15.91 2.46
CA GLY A 103 -8.90 -17.32 2.10
C GLY A 103 -8.49 -18.27 3.24
N LYS A 104 -7.39 -18.99 3.06
CA LYS A 104 -6.80 -19.91 4.06
C LYS A 104 -5.60 -19.32 4.79
N LEU A 105 -5.19 -18.08 4.47
CA LEU A 105 -4.05 -17.43 5.11
C LEU A 105 -4.38 -17.04 6.54
N ASN A 106 -3.41 -17.09 7.43
CA ASN A 106 -3.51 -16.38 8.69
C ASN A 106 -3.46 -14.87 8.38
N TYR A 107 -4.27 -14.09 9.05
CA TYR A 107 -4.41 -12.66 8.78
C TYR A 107 -3.94 -11.83 9.95
N PHE A 108 -3.08 -10.84 9.67
CA PHE A 108 -2.52 -9.91 10.64
C PHE A 108 -2.61 -8.49 10.09
N SER A 109 -3.32 -7.61 10.79
CA SER A 109 -3.46 -6.22 10.42
C SER A 109 -3.33 -5.33 11.66
N PRO A 110 -2.27 -4.48 11.74
CA PRO A 110 -2.08 -3.59 12.88
C PRO A 110 -2.99 -2.36 12.78
N TYR A 111 -3.46 -1.85 13.93
CA TYR A 111 -3.88 -0.47 14.03
C TYR A 111 -2.63 0.41 14.09
N TYR A 112 -2.63 1.54 13.41
CA TYR A 112 -1.50 2.46 13.38
C TYR A 112 -2.01 3.91 13.31
N ARG A 113 -1.19 4.86 13.70
CA ARG A 113 -1.51 6.28 13.62
C ARG A 113 -1.52 6.73 12.16
N GLN A 114 -2.54 6.28 11.42
CA GLN A 114 -2.70 6.65 10.01
C GLN A 114 -2.91 8.15 9.84
N VAL A 115 -2.35 8.69 8.78
CA VAL A 115 -2.56 10.08 8.36
C VAL A 115 -4.00 10.27 7.93
N SER A 116 -4.67 11.31 8.42
CA SER A 116 -6.08 11.59 8.15
C SER A 116 -6.38 11.83 6.67
N LEU A 117 -7.61 11.54 6.25
CA LEU A 117 -8.09 11.85 4.89
C LEU A 117 -7.92 13.32 4.52
N ASN A 118 -8.10 14.22 5.47
CA ASN A 118 -7.95 15.66 5.28
C ASN A 118 -6.52 16.06 4.90
N SER A 119 -5.52 15.33 5.41
CA SER A 119 -4.11 15.57 5.11
C SER A 119 -3.76 15.32 3.64
N TRP A 120 -4.43 14.34 3.02
CA TRP A 120 -4.14 13.96 1.62
C TRP A 120 -4.64 14.98 0.59
N VAL A 121 -5.37 16.00 0.99
CA VAL A 121 -5.76 17.11 0.11
C VAL A 121 -4.54 17.93 -0.34
N LYS A 122 -3.51 18.03 0.53
CA LYS A 122 -2.27 18.74 0.24
C LYS A 122 -1.08 17.80 0.38
N GLN A 123 -0.29 17.70 -0.67
CA GLN A 123 0.88 16.80 -0.71
C GLN A 123 1.86 17.05 0.44
N GLU A 124 2.18 18.32 0.72
CA GLU A 124 3.11 18.71 1.78
C GLU A 124 2.62 18.27 3.18
N HIS A 125 1.31 18.34 3.44
CA HIS A 125 0.73 17.90 4.71
C HIS A 125 0.79 16.38 4.87
N ALA A 126 0.40 15.65 3.81
CA ALA A 126 0.44 14.20 3.83
C ALA A 126 1.88 13.70 4.06
N TYR A 127 2.84 14.21 3.29
CA TYR A 127 4.23 13.73 3.35
C TYR A 127 4.99 14.20 4.61
N ALA A 128 4.58 15.29 5.24
CA ALA A 128 5.12 15.67 6.53
C ALA A 128 4.72 14.71 7.67
N ARG A 129 3.50 14.16 7.59
CA ARG A 129 2.90 13.27 8.61
C ARG A 129 3.17 11.79 8.35
N LEU A 130 3.31 11.41 7.09
CA LEU A 130 3.45 10.01 6.67
C LEU A 130 4.60 9.23 7.36
N PRO A 131 5.77 9.82 7.66
CA PRO A 131 6.83 9.14 8.39
C PRO A 131 6.39 8.58 9.76
N ILE A 132 5.46 9.25 10.46
CA ILE A 132 4.95 8.79 11.77
C ILE A 132 4.12 7.51 11.60
N ALA A 133 3.24 7.50 10.59
CA ALA A 133 2.44 6.32 10.26
C ALA A 133 3.31 5.14 9.80
N ILE A 134 4.34 5.41 9.00
CA ILE A 134 5.30 4.39 8.53
C ILE A 134 6.09 3.80 9.69
N GLU A 135 6.51 4.61 10.64
CA GLU A 135 7.25 4.16 11.82
C GLU A 135 6.42 3.20 12.69
N ASP A 136 5.15 3.54 12.93
CA ASP A 136 4.24 2.62 13.64
C ASP A 136 4.10 1.28 12.92
N VAL A 137 3.92 1.31 11.60
CA VAL A 137 3.80 0.09 10.80
C VAL A 137 5.10 -0.72 10.83
N LYS A 138 6.28 -0.10 10.80
CA LYS A 138 7.56 -0.80 10.96
C LYS A 138 7.68 -1.47 12.32
N HIS A 139 7.30 -0.79 13.41
CA HIS A 139 7.28 -1.38 14.75
C HIS A 139 6.32 -2.59 14.82
N SER A 140 5.14 -2.48 14.20
CA SER A 140 4.22 -3.61 14.13
C SER A 140 4.77 -4.77 13.31
N TRP A 141 5.46 -4.49 12.21
CA TRP A 141 6.13 -5.48 11.37
C TRP A 141 7.22 -6.23 12.12
N ASP A 142 8.06 -5.52 12.88
CA ASP A 142 9.11 -6.13 13.69
C ASP A 142 8.51 -7.04 14.79
N TYR A 143 7.44 -6.57 15.45
CA TYR A 143 6.73 -7.36 16.42
C TYR A 143 6.11 -8.62 15.78
N TYR A 144 5.46 -8.48 14.61
CA TYR A 144 4.89 -9.59 13.87
C TYR A 144 5.94 -10.64 13.52
N LEU A 145 7.07 -10.25 12.95
CA LEU A 145 8.14 -11.17 12.59
C LEU A 145 8.69 -11.92 13.80
N LYS A 146 8.84 -11.24 14.93
CA LYS A 146 9.45 -11.79 16.13
C LYS A 146 8.50 -12.68 16.94
N HIS A 147 7.21 -12.35 16.99
CA HIS A 147 6.28 -12.95 17.94
C HIS A 147 5.09 -13.69 17.29
N LEU A 148 4.67 -13.31 16.09
CA LEU A 148 3.43 -13.81 15.48
C LEU A 148 3.67 -14.70 14.26
N ASN A 149 4.63 -14.37 13.40
CA ASN A 149 4.85 -15.06 12.10
C ASN A 149 5.34 -16.50 12.24
N GLN A 150 6.09 -16.83 13.30
CA GLN A 150 6.63 -18.19 13.55
C GLN A 150 7.44 -18.77 12.37
N GLY A 151 8.08 -17.93 11.58
CA GLY A 151 8.90 -18.36 10.43
C GLY A 151 8.11 -18.78 9.19
N ARG A 152 6.78 -18.60 9.15
CA ARG A 152 5.95 -18.93 7.98
C ARG A 152 6.28 -18.02 6.80
N PRO A 153 6.10 -18.52 5.56
CA PRO A 153 6.01 -17.66 4.38
C PRO A 153 4.90 -16.62 4.55
N PHE A 154 5.06 -15.45 3.92
CA PHE A 154 4.07 -14.38 4.05
C PHE A 154 3.86 -13.61 2.75
N ILE A 155 2.66 -13.07 2.62
CA ILE A 155 2.31 -12.00 1.69
C ILE A 155 2.31 -10.69 2.50
N LEU A 156 3.03 -9.69 2.02
CA LEU A 156 2.96 -8.33 2.52
C LEU A 156 2.02 -7.54 1.61
N ALA A 157 0.95 -6.99 2.13
CA ALA A 157 0.01 -6.24 1.31
C ALA A 157 -0.39 -4.92 1.97
N GLY A 158 -0.62 -3.91 1.15
CA GLY A 158 -1.11 -2.62 1.59
C GLY A 158 -1.90 -1.92 0.50
N TYR A 159 -2.81 -1.06 0.92
CA TYR A 159 -3.61 -0.25 0.02
C TYR A 159 -3.43 1.22 0.33
N SER A 160 -3.25 2.06 -0.72
CA SER A 160 -3.11 3.51 -0.56
C SER A 160 -1.97 3.87 0.40
N GLN A 161 -2.27 4.55 1.51
CA GLN A 161 -1.29 4.83 2.58
C GLN A 161 -0.62 3.55 3.09
N GLY A 162 -1.38 2.46 3.24
CA GLY A 162 -0.82 1.16 3.62
C GLY A 162 0.17 0.61 2.61
N ALA A 163 -0.02 0.88 1.32
CA ALA A 163 0.94 0.50 0.28
C ALA A 163 2.26 1.27 0.40
N SER A 164 2.21 2.56 0.77
CA SER A 164 3.42 3.34 1.04
C SER A 164 4.23 2.80 2.23
N ALA A 165 3.54 2.37 3.29
CA ALA A 165 4.18 1.76 4.45
C ALA A 165 4.75 0.37 4.12
N ALA A 166 4.05 -0.45 3.34
CA ALA A 166 4.56 -1.73 2.84
C ALA A 166 5.80 -1.54 1.95
N LEU A 167 5.83 -0.51 1.11
CA LEU A 167 7.01 -0.14 0.32
C LEU A 167 8.21 0.20 1.20
N ALA A 168 7.99 0.95 2.29
CA ALA A 168 9.03 1.29 3.24
C ALA A 168 9.59 0.04 3.96
N ILE A 169 8.73 -0.90 4.35
CA ILE A 169 9.16 -2.20 4.91
C ILE A 169 10.02 -2.98 3.90
N LEU A 170 9.59 -3.05 2.63
CA LEU A 170 10.34 -3.78 1.60
C LEU A 170 11.75 -3.22 1.41
N LYS A 171 11.89 -1.90 1.38
CA LYS A 171 13.19 -1.24 1.19
C LYS A 171 14.21 -1.57 2.28
N GLU A 172 13.75 -1.89 3.48
CA GLU A 172 14.58 -2.19 4.64
C GLU A 172 14.60 -3.70 4.99
N MET A 173 13.90 -4.53 4.18
CA MET A 173 13.74 -5.96 4.49
C MET A 173 15.06 -6.73 4.31
N PRO A 174 15.58 -7.37 5.38
CA PRO A 174 16.82 -8.16 5.28
C PRO A 174 16.59 -9.45 4.49
N ASP A 175 17.64 -9.98 3.87
CA ASP A 175 17.59 -11.18 3.02
C ASP A 175 17.02 -12.41 3.74
N SER A 176 17.29 -12.56 5.03
CA SER A 176 16.75 -13.65 5.84
C SER A 176 15.22 -13.61 5.94
N THR A 177 14.62 -12.43 5.91
CA THR A 177 13.16 -12.23 5.87
C THR A 177 12.64 -12.33 4.44
N ARG A 178 13.36 -11.74 3.46
CA ARG A 178 13.05 -11.76 2.03
C ARG A 178 12.88 -13.21 1.50
N SER A 179 13.67 -14.16 1.97
CA SER A 179 13.57 -15.57 1.58
C SER A 179 12.23 -16.23 1.90
N ARG A 180 11.37 -15.59 2.72
CA ARG A 180 10.03 -16.03 3.07
C ARG A 180 8.93 -15.21 2.43
N LEU A 181 9.26 -14.16 1.68
CA LEU A 181 8.31 -13.32 0.98
C LEU A 181 7.72 -14.09 -0.22
N VAL A 182 6.43 -14.39 -0.15
CA VAL A 182 5.69 -14.96 -1.27
C VAL A 182 5.49 -13.91 -2.35
N ALA A 183 4.93 -12.77 -1.98
CA ALA A 183 4.75 -11.60 -2.85
C ALA A 183 4.40 -10.36 -2.02
N ALA A 184 4.64 -9.17 -2.59
CA ALA A 184 4.18 -7.90 -2.03
C ALA A 184 3.12 -7.26 -2.93
N TYR A 185 1.96 -6.92 -2.37
CA TYR A 185 0.87 -6.23 -3.08
C TYR A 185 0.80 -4.78 -2.61
N LEU A 186 1.29 -3.87 -3.44
CA LEU A 186 1.29 -2.42 -3.19
C LEU A 186 0.23 -1.75 -4.07
N ILE A 187 -1.02 -1.72 -3.61
CA ILE A 187 -2.15 -1.29 -4.42
C ILE A 187 -2.41 0.20 -4.20
N GLY A 188 -2.53 0.96 -5.30
CA GLY A 188 -2.97 2.35 -5.26
C GLY A 188 -1.94 3.35 -4.72
N PHE A 189 -0.67 3.01 -4.74
CA PHE A 189 0.44 3.92 -4.44
C PHE A 189 1.59 3.68 -5.41
N LYS A 190 2.30 4.73 -5.80
CA LYS A 190 3.38 4.63 -6.79
C LYS A 190 4.60 3.89 -6.27
N VAL A 191 5.25 3.18 -7.18
CA VAL A 191 6.63 2.72 -7.08
C VAL A 191 7.40 3.44 -8.18
N THR A 192 8.41 4.21 -7.82
CA THR A 192 9.14 5.06 -8.76
C THR A 192 10.32 4.34 -9.40
N GLN A 193 10.87 4.90 -10.50
CA GLN A 193 12.10 4.38 -11.11
C GLN A 193 13.28 4.44 -10.13
N GLU A 194 13.37 5.50 -9.31
CA GLU A 194 14.39 5.61 -8.27
C GLU A 194 14.29 4.48 -7.23
N ASP A 195 13.05 4.08 -6.88
CA ASP A 195 12.82 2.94 -5.99
C ASP A 195 13.36 1.64 -6.61
N LEU A 196 13.02 1.39 -7.87
CA LEU A 196 13.44 0.17 -8.59
C LEU A 196 14.96 0.10 -8.77
N ASP A 197 15.60 1.22 -9.08
CA ASP A 197 17.05 1.31 -9.30
C ASP A 197 17.85 1.18 -7.98
N SER A 198 17.26 1.59 -6.87
CA SER A 198 17.93 1.62 -5.56
C SER A 198 17.73 0.35 -4.74
N PHE A 199 16.67 -0.40 -4.97
CA PHE A 199 16.29 -1.54 -4.12
C PHE A 199 16.00 -2.81 -4.93
N GLU A 200 16.97 -3.71 -5.01
CA GLU A 200 16.87 -4.98 -5.77
C GLU A 200 15.68 -5.86 -5.35
N ILE A 201 15.20 -5.74 -4.10
CA ILE A 201 14.03 -6.46 -3.61
C ILE A 201 12.73 -6.05 -4.33
N LEU A 202 12.67 -4.83 -4.89
CA LEU A 202 11.51 -4.31 -5.60
C LEU A 202 11.46 -4.86 -7.03
N LYS A 203 11.37 -6.18 -7.16
CA LYS A 203 11.31 -6.89 -8.43
C LYS A 203 9.85 -6.99 -8.91
N PRO A 204 9.44 -6.28 -9.98
CA PRO A 204 8.07 -6.37 -10.50
C PRO A 204 7.71 -7.78 -10.97
N ALA A 205 6.49 -8.21 -10.68
CA ALA A 205 5.93 -9.46 -11.20
C ALA A 205 5.74 -9.36 -12.72
N GLN A 206 6.01 -10.45 -13.42
CA GLN A 206 5.84 -10.60 -14.88
C GLN A 206 4.70 -11.56 -15.25
N GLY A 207 4.19 -12.30 -14.28
CA GLY A 207 3.13 -13.27 -14.48
C GLY A 207 2.36 -13.62 -13.22
N ALA A 208 1.46 -14.58 -13.33
CA ALA A 208 0.49 -14.94 -12.28
C ALA A 208 1.12 -15.68 -11.07
N THR A 209 2.24 -16.38 -11.26
CA THR A 209 2.79 -17.32 -10.27
C THR A 209 4.19 -17.00 -9.80
N ASP A 210 4.75 -15.86 -10.22
CA ASP A 210 6.07 -15.42 -9.76
C ASP A 210 6.06 -15.22 -8.24
N THR A 211 7.15 -15.55 -7.58
CA THR A 211 7.30 -15.41 -6.12
C THR A 211 8.48 -14.53 -5.75
N GLY A 212 8.44 -13.91 -4.56
CA GLY A 212 9.44 -12.93 -4.14
C GLY A 212 9.38 -11.64 -4.97
N VAL A 213 8.20 -11.25 -5.44
CA VAL A 213 7.97 -10.17 -6.40
C VAL A 213 7.00 -9.12 -5.85
N LEU A 214 7.00 -7.98 -6.53
CA LEU A 214 6.14 -6.85 -6.28
C LEU A 214 4.98 -6.82 -7.29
N ILE A 215 3.76 -6.71 -6.80
CA ILE A 215 2.53 -6.46 -7.54
C ILE A 215 2.09 -5.03 -7.27
N ASN A 216 1.89 -4.25 -8.33
CA ASN A 216 1.39 -2.88 -8.23
C ASN A 216 0.44 -2.57 -9.38
N PHE A 217 -0.58 -1.79 -9.10
CA PHE A 217 -1.44 -1.11 -10.06
C PHE A 217 -2.14 0.08 -9.41
N CYS A 218 -2.43 1.09 -10.23
CA CYS A 218 -3.22 2.27 -9.88
C CYS A 218 -4.28 2.45 -10.97
N SER A 219 -5.56 2.37 -10.60
CA SER A 219 -6.67 2.28 -11.56
C SER A 219 -7.23 3.64 -11.94
N LEU A 220 -7.20 3.95 -13.23
CA LEU A 220 -7.62 5.23 -13.79
C LEU A 220 -8.47 5.02 -15.04
N LYS A 221 -9.31 5.99 -15.39
CA LYS A 221 -9.95 6.06 -16.71
C LYS A 221 -8.95 6.48 -17.79
N SER A 222 -8.05 7.39 -17.43
CA SER A 222 -6.95 7.85 -18.30
C SER A 222 -5.81 8.39 -17.44
N PRO A 223 -4.57 8.49 -17.97
CA PRO A 223 -3.40 8.95 -17.20
C PRO A 223 -3.57 10.34 -16.58
N GLU A 224 -4.37 11.23 -17.17
CA GLU A 224 -4.62 12.58 -16.66
C GLU A 224 -5.38 12.58 -15.32
N ALA A 225 -6.04 11.47 -14.98
CA ALA A 225 -6.73 11.30 -13.71
C ALA A 225 -5.80 10.87 -12.56
N ALA A 226 -4.49 10.75 -12.82
CA ALA A 226 -3.52 10.38 -11.80
C ALA A 226 -3.38 11.48 -10.73
N PHE A 227 -3.37 11.07 -9.46
CA PHE A 227 -3.14 11.95 -8.32
C PHE A 227 -1.65 11.93 -7.94
N TYR A 228 -1.17 12.90 -7.16
CA TYR A 228 0.27 13.05 -6.87
C TYR A 228 0.92 11.80 -6.26
N PHE A 229 0.19 10.99 -5.50
CA PHE A 229 0.72 9.78 -4.89
C PHE A 229 0.70 8.55 -5.83
N THR A 230 0.08 8.65 -7.00
CA THR A 230 0.14 7.62 -8.07
C THR A 230 0.89 8.12 -9.31
N LYS A 231 1.06 9.44 -9.47
CA LYS A 231 1.77 10.02 -10.59
C LYS A 231 3.27 9.70 -10.55
N GLY A 232 3.80 9.19 -11.65
CA GLY A 232 5.19 8.70 -11.74
C GLY A 232 5.35 7.27 -11.20
N ASN A 233 4.27 6.47 -11.25
CA ASN A 233 4.33 5.04 -11.04
C ASN A 233 5.03 4.35 -12.21
N GLU A 234 5.88 3.35 -11.94
CA GLU A 234 6.68 2.63 -12.95
C GLU A 234 6.35 1.13 -12.99
N VAL A 235 5.39 0.68 -12.19
CA VAL A 235 5.01 -0.73 -12.12
C VAL A 235 3.51 -0.88 -12.35
N CYS A 236 3.13 -1.69 -13.33
CA CYS A 236 1.75 -2.07 -13.54
C CYS A 236 1.65 -3.54 -13.94
N ILE A 237 0.80 -4.29 -13.24
CA ILE A 237 0.36 -5.61 -13.67
C ILE A 237 -1.17 -5.65 -13.62
N ASN A 238 -1.80 -6.14 -14.67
CA ASN A 238 -3.26 -6.24 -14.74
C ASN A 238 -3.76 -7.36 -13.79
N PRO A 239 -4.52 -7.03 -12.74
CA PRO A 239 -4.94 -8.02 -11.73
C PRO A 239 -5.98 -9.04 -12.24
N VAL A 240 -6.47 -8.90 -13.47
CA VAL A 240 -7.46 -9.82 -14.06
C VAL A 240 -6.81 -10.94 -14.87
N ASN A 241 -5.79 -10.61 -15.69
CA ASN A 241 -5.07 -11.58 -16.52
C ASN A 241 -3.60 -11.78 -16.16
N TRP A 242 -3.08 -11.00 -15.19
CA TRP A 242 -1.69 -11.04 -14.68
C TRP A 242 -0.64 -10.78 -15.74
N ARG A 243 -0.95 -9.90 -16.69
CA ARG A 243 -0.05 -9.42 -17.75
C ARG A 243 0.41 -8.00 -17.47
N THR A 244 1.57 -7.65 -18.01
CA THR A 244 2.19 -6.32 -17.89
C THR A 244 2.11 -5.52 -19.19
N ASP A 245 1.63 -6.12 -20.26
CA ASP A 245 1.42 -5.50 -21.56
C ASP A 245 0.00 -4.88 -21.69
N GLU A 246 -0.31 -4.33 -22.85
CA GLU A 246 -1.58 -3.68 -23.12
C GLU A 246 -2.73 -4.62 -23.49
N GLU A 247 -2.54 -5.94 -23.40
CA GLU A 247 -3.61 -6.90 -23.69
C GLU A 247 -4.75 -6.75 -22.69
N PRO A 248 -5.96 -6.37 -23.15
CA PRO A 248 -7.06 -6.10 -22.25
C PRO A 248 -7.67 -7.38 -21.67
N ALA A 249 -8.18 -7.27 -20.45
CA ALA A 249 -9.01 -8.29 -19.82
C ALA A 249 -10.37 -7.70 -19.48
N THR A 250 -11.43 -8.49 -19.64
CA THR A 250 -12.80 -8.06 -19.38
C THR A 250 -13.43 -8.86 -18.26
N PHE A 251 -14.25 -8.19 -17.44
CA PHE A 251 -15.06 -8.84 -16.41
C PHE A 251 -16.33 -8.06 -16.13
N VAL A 252 -17.30 -8.72 -15.49
CA VAL A 252 -18.57 -8.11 -15.09
C VAL A 252 -18.50 -7.71 -13.62
N LEU A 253 -18.67 -6.40 -13.38
CA LEU A 253 -18.86 -5.85 -12.04
C LEU A 253 -20.36 -5.85 -11.72
N TYR A 254 -20.76 -6.77 -10.87
CA TYR A 254 -22.16 -6.88 -10.45
C TYR A 254 -22.57 -5.73 -9.52
N GLY A 255 -23.78 -5.23 -9.68
CA GLY A 255 -24.34 -4.18 -8.85
C GLY A 255 -25.82 -4.36 -8.59
N ARG A 256 -26.33 -3.68 -7.57
CA ARG A 256 -27.75 -3.81 -7.18
C ARG A 256 -28.75 -3.41 -8.26
N ARG A 257 -28.41 -2.42 -9.11
CA ARG A 257 -29.32 -1.85 -10.12
C ARG A 257 -28.90 -2.17 -11.53
N GLN A 258 -27.62 -2.24 -11.77
CA GLN A 258 -27.06 -2.54 -13.10
C GLN A 258 -25.68 -3.17 -12.94
N ASN A 259 -25.31 -3.97 -13.94
CA ASN A 259 -23.98 -4.52 -14.08
C ASN A 259 -23.17 -3.67 -15.05
N ASP A 260 -21.88 -3.47 -14.77
CA ASP A 260 -20.94 -2.86 -15.71
C ASP A 260 -20.00 -3.96 -16.24
N THR A 261 -19.79 -3.98 -17.55
CA THR A 261 -18.70 -4.78 -18.14
C THR A 261 -17.48 -3.89 -18.21
N LEU A 262 -16.47 -4.22 -17.41
CA LEU A 262 -15.22 -3.47 -17.37
C LEU A 262 -14.18 -4.13 -18.28
N SER A 263 -13.43 -3.30 -18.98
CA SER A 263 -12.22 -3.69 -19.71
C SER A 263 -11.03 -3.02 -19.03
N VAL A 264 -9.99 -3.79 -18.70
CA VAL A 264 -8.80 -3.29 -18.01
C VAL A 264 -7.53 -3.71 -18.72
N ARG A 265 -6.57 -2.79 -18.85
CA ARG A 265 -5.27 -3.04 -19.45
C ARG A 265 -4.20 -2.21 -18.75
N CYS A 266 -2.97 -2.68 -18.74
CA CYS A 266 -1.84 -1.83 -18.40
C CYS A 266 -1.62 -0.80 -19.52
N ASP A 267 -1.32 0.43 -19.17
CA ASP A 267 -0.79 1.43 -20.10
C ASP A 267 0.73 1.44 -19.94
N THR A 268 1.45 1.03 -20.97
CA THR A 268 2.91 0.84 -20.93
C THR A 268 3.71 2.14 -20.95
N VAL A 269 3.04 3.29 -21.13
CA VAL A 269 3.67 4.61 -21.12
C VAL A 269 3.53 5.29 -19.76
N SER A 270 2.34 5.23 -19.16
CA SER A 270 2.07 5.85 -17.86
C SER A 270 2.17 4.89 -16.68
N HIS A 271 2.31 3.59 -16.94
CA HIS A 271 2.33 2.49 -15.97
C HIS A 271 1.12 2.51 -15.01
N HIS A 272 -0.06 2.88 -15.55
CA HIS A 272 -1.33 2.82 -14.83
C HIS A 272 -2.25 1.74 -15.42
N LEU A 273 -3.16 1.26 -14.61
CA LEU A 273 -4.21 0.34 -15.04
C LEU A 273 -5.40 1.15 -15.58
N ILE A 274 -5.58 1.15 -16.89
CA ILE A 274 -6.67 1.86 -17.55
C ILE A 274 -7.93 1.00 -17.50
N VAL A 275 -9.03 1.62 -17.03
CA VAL A 275 -10.33 0.99 -16.82
C VAL A 275 -11.40 1.65 -17.64
N ASP A 276 -11.97 0.91 -18.57
CA ASP A 276 -13.11 1.32 -19.40
C ASP A 276 -14.40 0.62 -18.96
N GLY A 277 -15.54 1.21 -19.32
CA GLY A 277 -16.87 0.61 -19.08
C GLY A 277 -17.48 0.86 -17.71
N TYR A 278 -16.81 1.57 -16.80
CA TYR A 278 -17.38 1.93 -15.50
C TYR A 278 -18.32 3.13 -15.64
N THR A 279 -19.60 2.92 -15.32
CA THR A 279 -20.66 3.94 -15.53
C THR A 279 -21.20 4.56 -14.25
N ARG A 280 -20.82 4.05 -13.07
CA ARG A 280 -21.33 4.49 -11.76
C ARG A 280 -20.52 5.66 -11.22
N HIS A 281 -20.91 6.87 -11.57
CA HIS A 281 -20.20 8.11 -11.21
C HIS A 281 -20.44 8.57 -9.76
N ARG A 282 -20.02 7.78 -8.76
CA ARG A 282 -19.86 8.29 -7.39
C ARG A 282 -18.38 8.33 -7.04
N ILE A 283 -17.73 9.36 -7.54
CA ILE A 283 -16.34 9.68 -7.20
C ILE A 283 -16.35 10.37 -5.83
N MET A 284 -15.52 9.93 -4.91
CA MET A 284 -15.30 10.65 -3.66
C MET A 284 -14.71 12.03 -3.99
N PRO A 285 -15.34 13.14 -3.53
CA PRO A 285 -14.87 14.50 -3.86
C PRO A 285 -13.45 14.81 -3.38
N LEU A 286 -12.94 14.06 -2.40
CA LEU A 286 -11.62 14.28 -1.79
C LEU A 286 -10.44 14.16 -2.77
N PHE A 287 -10.56 13.30 -3.80
CA PHE A 287 -9.50 13.15 -4.79
C PHE A 287 -9.84 13.87 -6.10
N GLY A 288 -11.01 14.56 -6.16
CA GLY A 288 -11.39 15.64 -7.07
C GLY A 288 -11.24 15.42 -8.56
N LEU A 289 -10.67 14.32 -9.01
CA LEU A 289 -10.38 14.07 -10.43
C LEU A 289 -11.37 13.06 -11.00
N PRO A 290 -12.23 13.47 -11.94
CA PRO A 290 -13.08 12.54 -12.68
C PRO A 290 -12.22 11.46 -13.35
N GLY A 291 -12.61 10.18 -13.16
CA GLY A 291 -11.87 9.06 -13.73
C GLY A 291 -10.74 8.49 -12.87
N ASN A 292 -10.51 9.01 -11.68
CA ASN A 292 -9.68 8.33 -10.69
C ASN A 292 -10.52 7.25 -9.98
N TYR A 293 -10.11 5.98 -10.09
CA TYR A 293 -10.85 4.84 -9.52
C TYR A 293 -10.20 4.28 -8.25
N HIS A 294 -9.32 5.03 -7.63
CA HIS A 294 -8.61 4.64 -6.42
C HIS A 294 -9.52 3.99 -5.36
N ASN A 295 -10.66 4.60 -5.05
CA ASN A 295 -11.61 4.05 -4.06
C ASN A 295 -12.28 2.74 -4.45
N MET A 296 -12.07 2.27 -5.68
CA MET A 296 -12.70 1.06 -6.22
C MET A 296 -11.74 -0.09 -6.42
N GLU A 297 -10.44 0.13 -6.28
CA GLU A 297 -9.41 -0.85 -6.65
C GLU A 297 -9.60 -2.18 -5.92
N LEU A 298 -9.79 -2.18 -4.62
CA LEU A 298 -10.06 -3.40 -3.87
C LEU A 298 -11.37 -4.07 -4.31
N LYS A 299 -12.43 -3.28 -4.58
CA LYS A 299 -13.75 -3.81 -4.95
C LYS A 299 -13.81 -4.36 -6.37
N PHE A 300 -13.04 -3.77 -7.29
CA PHE A 300 -13.01 -4.25 -8.68
C PHE A 300 -12.37 -5.62 -8.79
N TYR A 301 -11.29 -5.86 -8.03
CA TYR A 301 -10.39 -6.98 -8.33
C TYR A 301 -10.33 -8.05 -7.25
N TYR A 302 -11.16 -7.99 -6.20
CA TYR A 302 -11.06 -8.90 -5.06
C TYR A 302 -11.06 -10.40 -5.43
N PRO A 303 -11.87 -10.89 -6.39
CA PRO A 303 -11.86 -12.32 -6.70
C PRO A 303 -10.55 -12.78 -7.33
N TYR A 304 -9.99 -11.92 -8.19
CA TYR A 304 -8.75 -12.20 -8.92
C TYR A 304 -7.54 -12.13 -7.99
N ILE A 305 -7.48 -11.11 -7.13
CA ILE A 305 -6.39 -10.96 -6.14
C ILE A 305 -6.41 -12.12 -5.15
N ARG A 306 -7.58 -12.49 -4.62
CA ARG A 306 -7.72 -13.63 -3.71
C ARG A 306 -7.19 -14.93 -4.33
N GLN A 307 -7.61 -15.24 -5.55
CA GLN A 307 -7.13 -16.42 -6.26
C GLN A 307 -5.63 -16.35 -6.49
N ASN A 308 -5.12 -15.21 -6.92
CA ASN A 308 -3.70 -15.03 -7.18
C ASN A 308 -2.84 -15.15 -5.91
N MET A 309 -3.29 -14.64 -4.78
CA MET A 309 -2.60 -14.86 -3.50
C MET A 309 -2.47 -16.36 -3.19
N ALA A 310 -3.54 -17.12 -3.40
CA ALA A 310 -3.53 -18.57 -3.19
C ALA A 310 -2.58 -19.28 -4.17
N ASP A 311 -2.59 -18.90 -5.45
CA ASP A 311 -1.75 -19.49 -6.50
C ASP A 311 -0.25 -19.21 -6.24
N ARG A 312 0.10 -17.99 -5.83
CA ARG A 312 1.48 -17.62 -5.49
C ARG A 312 1.98 -18.35 -4.23
N VAL A 313 1.12 -18.52 -3.21
CA VAL A 313 1.47 -19.33 -2.04
C VAL A 313 1.73 -20.78 -2.45
N ALA A 314 0.86 -21.37 -3.28
CA ALA A 314 1.06 -22.73 -3.78
C ALA A 314 2.37 -22.86 -4.58
N ALA A 315 2.67 -21.92 -5.46
CA ALA A 315 3.91 -21.90 -6.24
C ALA A 315 5.16 -21.76 -5.34
N PHE A 316 5.08 -20.88 -4.32
CA PHE A 316 6.17 -20.70 -3.36
C PHE A 316 6.45 -21.97 -2.55
N LEU A 317 5.41 -22.63 -2.05
CA LEU A 317 5.54 -23.85 -1.26
C LEU A 317 6.02 -25.04 -2.13
N ALA A 318 5.61 -25.11 -3.40
CA ALA A 318 6.11 -26.11 -4.33
C ALA A 318 7.61 -25.97 -4.57
N LYS A 319 8.06 -24.76 -4.87
CA LYS A 319 9.50 -24.47 -5.06
C LYS A 319 10.35 -24.82 -3.83
N LYS A 320 9.87 -24.53 -2.62
CA LYS A 320 10.56 -24.88 -1.38
C LYS A 320 10.66 -26.38 -1.08
N LYS A 321 9.81 -27.21 -1.70
CA LYS A 321 9.89 -28.68 -1.57
C LYS A 321 10.91 -29.30 -2.53
N GLU A 322 11.27 -28.55 -3.56
CA GLU A 322 12.27 -28.99 -4.58
C GLU A 322 13.71 -28.60 -4.20
N GLU A 323 13.88 -27.62 -3.32
CA GLU A 323 15.15 -27.19 -2.72
C GLU A 323 15.57 -28.08 -1.54
#